data_c0bd3d0531c57431f16b3a7ad67e97c2
#
_entry.id   c0bd3d0531c57431f16b3a7ad67e97c2
#
_cell.length_a   1.000
_cell.length_b   1.000
_cell.length_c   1.000
_cell.angle_alpha   90.00
_cell.angle_beta   90.00
_cell.angle_gamma   90.00
#
_symmetry.space_group_name_H-M   'P 1'
#
loop_
_entity.id
_entity.type
_entity.pdbx_description
1 polymer ?
#
loop_
_entity_poly.entity_id
_entity_poly.type
_entity_poly.pdbx_seq_one_letter_code
_entity_poly.pdbx_strand_id
1 'polypeptide(L)'
;MSIAEQLAVIRERIGVAAKRAGRNPGDIALMAVCKTFPSEAILEAYNAGQRLFGENRVQEFAEKYPKVADSADARFHMIGHLQSNKAAKAAEIFHAVDSIDSAKLAQRLNDAAQKLGKALDVLIEINVGGEEAKSGLPPDSPEIEAILMQAAQWTNLLIRGLMTVPPYIEDAEGTRPYFRKLREMRDRLAAREFQAVSLDVLSMGMSHDFEVAIEEGSTCVRIGTAIFGERHYP
;
A
#
# COMPACT_ATOMS: atom_id res chain seq x y z
N MET A 1 24.10 -10.05 0.96
CA MET A 1 23.84 -9.00 -0.07
C MET A 1 23.47 -7.71 0.64
N SER A 2 23.95 -6.56 0.18
CA SER A 2 23.55 -5.22 0.65
C SER A 2 22.09 -4.91 0.26
N ILE A 3 21.47 -3.92 0.91
CA ILE A 3 20.11 -3.44 0.53
C ILE A 3 20.09 -2.97 -0.93
N ALA A 4 21.17 -2.32 -1.40
CA ALA A 4 21.28 -1.89 -2.80
C ALA A 4 21.26 -3.06 -3.80
N GLU A 5 22.01 -4.13 -3.51
CA GLU A 5 22.02 -5.36 -4.34
C GLU A 5 20.64 -6.04 -4.34
N GLN A 6 19.99 -6.13 -3.18
CA GLN A 6 18.64 -6.71 -3.07
C GLN A 6 17.61 -5.89 -3.88
N LEU A 7 17.65 -4.56 -3.78
CA LEU A 7 16.79 -3.68 -4.57
C LEU A 7 17.00 -3.88 -6.08
N ALA A 8 18.24 -4.04 -6.53
CA ALA A 8 18.55 -4.28 -7.94
C ALA A 8 17.95 -5.62 -8.41
N VAL A 9 18.12 -6.70 -7.64
CA VAL A 9 17.56 -8.02 -7.94
C VAL A 9 16.02 -7.95 -8.00
N ILE A 10 15.37 -7.29 -7.03
CA ILE A 10 13.91 -7.18 -7.01
C ILE A 10 13.40 -6.38 -8.21
N ARG A 11 14.05 -5.27 -8.57
CA ARG A 11 13.67 -4.47 -9.75
C ARG A 11 13.81 -5.27 -11.05
N GLU A 12 14.84 -6.10 -11.17
CA GLU A 12 15.00 -6.99 -12.31
C GLU A 12 13.84 -8.01 -12.37
N ARG A 13 13.52 -8.67 -11.26
CA ARG A 13 12.40 -9.63 -11.19
C ARG A 13 11.06 -8.99 -11.53
N ILE A 14 10.79 -7.77 -11.03
CA ILE A 14 9.61 -6.96 -11.41
C ILE A 14 9.60 -6.74 -12.93
N GLY A 15 10.74 -6.37 -13.50
CA GLY A 15 10.88 -6.17 -14.95
C GLY A 15 10.59 -7.43 -15.77
N VAL A 16 11.06 -8.58 -15.32
CA VAL A 16 10.80 -9.88 -15.97
C VAL A 16 9.31 -10.23 -15.88
N ALA A 17 8.70 -10.13 -14.69
CA ALA A 17 7.28 -10.45 -14.50
C ALA A 17 6.37 -9.52 -15.32
N ALA A 18 6.68 -8.21 -15.36
CA ALA A 18 5.95 -7.24 -16.16
C ALA A 18 5.99 -7.57 -17.65
N LYS A 19 7.17 -7.85 -18.19
CA LYS A 19 7.35 -8.24 -19.61
C LYS A 19 6.60 -9.52 -19.93
N ARG A 20 6.62 -10.53 -19.05
CA ARG A 20 5.87 -11.78 -19.19
C ARG A 20 4.36 -11.54 -19.26
N ALA A 21 3.89 -10.55 -18.53
CA ALA A 21 2.49 -10.11 -18.54
C ALA A 21 2.13 -9.12 -19.66
N GLY A 22 3.05 -8.79 -20.56
CA GLY A 22 2.85 -7.81 -21.63
C GLY A 22 2.69 -6.36 -21.12
N ARG A 23 3.22 -6.06 -19.92
CA ARG A 23 3.11 -4.76 -19.24
C ARG A 23 4.43 -3.98 -19.27
N ASN A 24 4.35 -2.66 -19.17
CA ASN A 24 5.53 -1.83 -18.99
C ASN A 24 6.01 -1.94 -17.52
N PRO A 25 7.29 -2.31 -17.26
CA PRO A 25 7.84 -2.32 -15.91
C PRO A 25 7.72 -0.98 -15.16
N GLY A 26 7.72 0.13 -15.87
CA GLY A 26 7.56 1.48 -15.30
C GLY A 26 6.18 1.74 -14.67
N ASP A 27 5.17 0.91 -14.99
CA ASP A 27 3.82 1.03 -14.44
C ASP A 27 3.67 0.33 -13.08
N ILE A 28 4.77 -0.27 -12.57
CA ILE A 28 4.75 -1.04 -11.33
C ILE A 28 5.67 -0.40 -10.31
N ALA A 29 5.07 0.18 -9.28
CA ALA A 29 5.79 0.76 -8.16
C ALA A 29 6.32 -0.34 -7.22
N LEU A 30 7.59 -0.21 -6.81
CA LEU A 30 8.17 -1.00 -5.73
C LEU A 30 8.06 -0.22 -4.43
N MET A 31 7.28 -0.72 -3.48
CA MET A 31 7.22 -0.22 -2.11
C MET A 31 8.14 -1.07 -1.22
N ALA A 32 9.16 -0.43 -0.63
CA ALA A 32 10.03 -1.07 0.36
C ALA A 32 9.36 -1.05 1.74
N VAL A 33 8.98 -2.21 2.27
CA VAL A 33 8.27 -2.32 3.56
C VAL A 33 9.29 -2.38 4.69
N CYS A 34 9.45 -1.26 5.39
CA CYS A 34 10.49 -1.03 6.39
C CYS A 34 10.03 -1.17 7.86
N LYS A 35 8.82 -1.72 8.08
CA LYS A 35 8.35 -2.04 9.42
C LYS A 35 9.37 -2.91 10.17
N THR A 36 9.58 -2.65 11.47
CA THR A 36 10.52 -3.35 12.35
C THR A 36 12.01 -3.11 12.05
N PHE A 37 12.35 -2.44 10.96
CA PHE A 37 13.74 -2.06 10.65
C PHE A 37 14.04 -0.65 11.15
N PRO A 38 15.30 -0.35 11.53
CA PRO A 38 15.69 0.97 12.01
C PRO A 38 15.73 2.01 10.87
N SER A 39 15.77 3.29 11.24
CA SER A 39 15.85 4.41 10.29
C SER A 39 17.09 4.35 9.38
N GLU A 40 18.18 3.79 9.87
CA GLU A 40 19.43 3.61 9.13
C GLU A 40 19.24 2.72 7.89
N ALA A 41 18.43 1.66 8.01
CA ALA A 41 18.09 0.78 6.87
C ALA A 41 17.20 1.51 5.84
N ILE A 42 16.30 2.40 6.29
CA ILE A 42 15.50 3.25 5.40
C ILE A 42 16.41 4.19 4.62
N LEU A 43 17.38 4.84 5.29
CA LEU A 43 18.34 5.73 4.66
C LEU A 43 19.27 5.00 3.68
N GLU A 44 19.70 3.78 4.00
CA GLU A 44 20.48 2.95 3.07
C GLU A 44 19.67 2.65 1.80
N ALA A 45 18.40 2.24 1.94
CA ALA A 45 17.52 2.01 0.80
C ALA A 45 17.26 3.30 0.00
N TYR A 46 17.08 4.43 0.67
CA TYR A 46 16.92 5.74 0.05
C TYR A 46 18.14 6.12 -0.78
N ASN A 47 19.34 5.96 -0.22
CA ASN A 47 20.62 6.22 -0.91
C ASN A 47 20.82 5.27 -2.11
N ALA A 48 20.26 4.06 -2.07
CA ALA A 48 20.20 3.13 -3.19
C ALA A 48 19.08 3.44 -4.22
N GLY A 49 18.45 4.63 -4.12
CA GLY A 49 17.46 5.11 -5.08
C GLY A 49 16.01 4.64 -4.79
N GLN A 50 15.72 4.06 -3.62
CA GLN A 50 14.35 3.77 -3.23
C GLN A 50 13.64 5.04 -2.75
N ARG A 51 12.37 5.21 -3.16
CA ARG A 51 11.60 6.41 -2.84
C ARG A 51 10.27 6.13 -2.16
N LEU A 52 9.67 4.96 -2.39
CA LEU A 52 8.38 4.58 -1.82
C LEU A 52 8.59 3.56 -0.71
N PHE A 53 8.13 3.90 0.50
CA PHE A 53 8.30 3.10 1.71
C PHE A 53 6.96 2.80 2.37
N GLY A 54 6.84 1.62 3.00
CA GLY A 54 5.63 1.20 3.70
C GLY A 54 5.90 0.88 5.16
N GLU A 55 5.03 1.40 6.05
CA GLU A 55 5.09 1.19 7.49
C GLU A 55 3.75 0.67 8.03
N ASN A 56 3.81 -0.17 9.05
CA ASN A 56 2.61 -0.82 9.59
C ASN A 56 2.03 -0.13 10.84
N ARG A 57 2.81 0.69 11.55
CA ARG A 57 2.42 1.26 12.84
C ARG A 57 2.79 2.73 12.93
N VAL A 58 1.80 3.56 13.23
CA VAL A 58 1.99 5.02 13.37
C VAL A 58 3.02 5.36 14.44
N GLN A 59 2.96 4.70 15.61
CA GLN A 59 3.86 4.99 16.72
C GLN A 59 5.31 4.63 16.38
N GLU A 60 5.54 3.46 15.80
CA GLU A 60 6.87 3.02 15.38
C GLU A 60 7.48 3.99 14.36
N PHE A 61 6.70 4.38 13.36
CA PHE A 61 7.18 5.33 12.37
C PHE A 61 7.39 6.74 12.94
N ALA A 62 6.56 7.19 13.89
CA ALA A 62 6.73 8.49 14.52
C ALA A 62 8.09 8.64 15.23
N GLU A 63 8.67 7.54 15.74
CA GLU A 63 10.01 7.51 16.34
C GLU A 63 11.13 7.57 15.28
N LYS A 64 10.89 6.96 14.11
CA LYS A 64 11.82 6.96 12.97
C LYS A 64 11.77 8.25 12.16
N TYR A 65 10.58 8.85 12.04
CA TYR A 65 10.28 9.95 11.14
C TYR A 65 11.26 11.14 11.24
N PRO A 66 11.64 11.63 12.44
CA PRO A 66 12.58 12.75 12.55
C PRO A 66 13.94 12.48 11.90
N LYS A 67 14.36 11.21 11.83
CA LYS A 67 15.67 10.83 11.22
C LYS A 67 15.61 10.68 9.71
N VAL A 68 14.40 10.52 9.13
CA VAL A 68 14.19 10.33 7.68
C VAL A 68 13.46 11.51 7.03
N ALA A 69 13.05 12.51 7.81
CA ALA A 69 12.28 13.66 7.34
C ALA A 69 13.01 14.49 6.27
N ASP A 70 14.34 14.54 6.32
CA ASP A 70 15.17 15.26 5.35
C ASP A 70 15.31 14.53 4.00
N SER A 71 14.77 13.31 3.88
CA SER A 71 14.71 12.59 2.60
C SER A 71 13.57 13.16 1.74
N ALA A 72 13.81 14.32 1.13
CA ALA A 72 12.79 15.23 0.58
C ALA A 72 11.85 14.61 -0.47
N ASP A 73 12.31 13.62 -1.23
CA ASP A 73 11.53 12.91 -2.26
C ASP A 73 11.10 11.49 -1.82
N ALA A 74 11.34 11.11 -0.57
CA ALA A 74 10.83 9.86 0.00
C ALA A 74 9.33 9.97 0.30
N ARG A 75 8.58 8.93 -0.07
CA ARG A 75 7.14 8.83 0.18
C ARG A 75 6.89 7.67 1.16
N PHE A 76 6.26 7.98 2.26
CA PHE A 76 5.94 7.00 3.31
C PHE A 76 4.45 6.73 3.34
N HIS A 77 4.05 5.47 3.19
CA HIS A 77 2.67 5.01 3.23
C HIS A 77 2.39 4.20 4.50
N MET A 78 1.26 4.47 5.13
CA MET A 78 0.72 3.62 6.18
C MET A 78 -0.02 2.46 5.54
N ILE A 79 0.50 1.24 5.71
CA ILE A 79 -0.03 0.04 5.06
C ILE A 79 -0.61 -1.00 6.04
N GLY A 80 -0.56 -0.74 7.34
CA GLY A 80 -1.18 -1.59 8.36
C GLY A 80 -2.50 -1.00 8.85
N HIS A 81 -3.27 -1.78 9.59
CA HIS A 81 -4.55 -1.33 10.15
C HIS A 81 -4.40 -0.04 10.96
N LEU A 82 -5.17 0.97 10.61
CA LEU A 82 -5.14 2.29 11.23
C LEU A 82 -6.35 2.51 12.14
N GLN A 83 -6.10 2.54 13.43
CA GLN A 83 -7.13 2.95 14.39
C GLN A 83 -7.53 4.41 14.17
N SER A 84 -8.84 4.70 14.18
CA SER A 84 -9.38 6.05 13.91
C SER A 84 -8.84 7.15 14.84
N ASN A 85 -8.44 6.83 16.08
CA ASN A 85 -7.83 7.78 17.02
C ASN A 85 -6.39 8.16 16.66
N LYS A 86 -5.76 7.46 15.72
CA LYS A 86 -4.41 7.75 15.21
C LYS A 86 -4.42 8.53 13.89
N ALA A 87 -5.60 8.80 13.33
CA ALA A 87 -5.74 9.45 12.01
C ALA A 87 -5.02 10.80 11.93
N ALA A 88 -5.06 11.62 12.99
CA ALA A 88 -4.38 12.92 13.01
C ALA A 88 -2.86 12.78 12.90
N LYS A 89 -2.25 11.86 13.68
CA LYS A 89 -0.81 11.61 13.62
C LYS A 89 -0.41 10.92 12.32
N ALA A 90 -1.24 10.01 11.80
CA ALA A 90 -1.01 9.40 10.49
C ALA A 90 -1.01 10.46 9.38
N ALA A 91 -1.99 11.34 9.35
CA ALA A 91 -2.04 12.44 8.38
C ALA A 91 -0.83 13.37 8.47
N GLU A 92 -0.23 13.57 9.65
CA GLU A 92 0.96 14.41 9.82
C GLU A 92 2.21 13.81 9.15
N ILE A 93 2.48 12.52 9.40
CA ILE A 93 3.78 11.89 9.07
C ILE A 93 3.77 11.01 7.83
N PHE A 94 2.58 10.63 7.31
CA PHE A 94 2.48 9.82 6.10
C PHE A 94 2.03 10.65 4.89
N HIS A 95 2.40 10.18 3.71
CA HIS A 95 1.98 10.73 2.42
C HIS A 95 0.74 10.05 1.88
N ALA A 96 0.47 8.82 2.32
CA ALA A 96 -0.73 8.06 1.98
C ALA A 96 -1.10 7.07 3.10
N VAL A 97 -2.38 6.63 3.09
CA VAL A 97 -2.88 5.55 3.93
C VAL A 97 -3.54 4.51 3.03
N ASP A 98 -2.91 3.33 2.93
CA ASP A 98 -3.34 2.27 2.02
C ASP A 98 -4.34 1.28 2.67
N SER A 99 -4.82 1.58 3.88
CA SER A 99 -5.60 0.67 4.72
C SER A 99 -6.92 1.28 5.22
N ILE A 100 -7.64 1.98 4.34
CA ILE A 100 -8.98 2.49 4.67
C ILE A 100 -9.96 1.32 4.71
N ASP A 101 -10.66 1.20 5.84
CA ASP A 101 -11.66 0.14 6.08
C ASP A 101 -13.03 0.66 6.55
N SER A 102 -13.22 1.98 6.57
CA SER A 102 -14.49 2.59 6.95
C SER A 102 -14.60 4.05 6.50
N ALA A 103 -15.82 4.50 6.21
CA ALA A 103 -16.12 5.92 5.95
C ALA A 103 -15.77 6.81 7.14
N LYS A 104 -15.91 6.29 8.36
CA LYS A 104 -15.50 7.00 9.59
C LYS A 104 -13.99 7.27 9.63
N LEU A 105 -13.16 6.32 9.24
CA LEU A 105 -11.71 6.52 9.16
C LEU A 105 -11.36 7.49 8.05
N ALA A 106 -11.97 7.37 6.88
CA ALA A 106 -11.80 8.29 5.76
C ALA A 106 -12.15 9.72 6.15
N GLN A 107 -13.30 9.96 6.80
CA GLN A 107 -13.69 11.28 7.29
C GLN A 107 -12.64 11.87 8.25
N ARG A 108 -12.16 11.09 9.22
CA ARG A 108 -11.14 11.55 10.17
C ARG A 108 -9.81 11.90 9.52
N LEU A 109 -9.42 11.17 8.51
CA LEU A 109 -8.21 11.48 7.74
C LEU A 109 -8.39 12.73 6.89
N ASN A 110 -9.56 12.90 6.27
CA ASN A 110 -9.90 14.12 5.55
C ASN A 110 -9.81 15.36 6.45
N ASP A 111 -10.45 15.31 7.64
CA ASP A 111 -10.45 16.42 8.58
C ASP A 111 -9.04 16.74 9.10
N ALA A 112 -8.22 15.70 9.30
CA ALA A 112 -6.84 15.88 9.72
C ALA A 112 -5.98 16.48 8.60
N ALA A 113 -6.12 16.00 7.37
CA ALA A 113 -5.40 16.52 6.20
C ALA A 113 -5.80 17.98 5.92
N GLN A 114 -7.08 18.34 6.06
CA GLN A 114 -7.57 19.69 5.93
C GLN A 114 -6.91 20.65 6.94
N LYS A 115 -6.81 20.25 8.21
CA LYS A 115 -6.14 21.06 9.25
C LYS A 115 -4.65 21.30 8.95
N LEU A 116 -4.03 20.37 8.23
CA LEU A 116 -2.62 20.46 7.82
C LEU A 116 -2.44 21.17 6.47
N GLY A 117 -3.52 21.57 5.80
CA GLY A 117 -3.49 22.21 4.48
C GLY A 117 -2.92 21.32 3.38
N LYS A 118 -3.10 19.99 3.46
CA LYS A 118 -2.60 19.04 2.48
C LYS A 118 -3.68 18.09 1.96
N ALA A 119 -3.42 17.45 0.83
CA ALA A 119 -4.16 16.30 0.35
C ALA A 119 -3.45 15.01 0.79
N LEU A 120 -4.21 13.95 1.05
CA LEU A 120 -3.73 12.64 1.44
C LEU A 120 -4.28 11.59 0.47
N ASP A 121 -3.39 10.84 -0.17
CA ASP A 121 -3.78 9.70 -0.99
C ASP A 121 -4.21 8.52 -0.11
N VAL A 122 -5.24 7.78 -0.53
CA VAL A 122 -5.71 6.61 0.21
C VAL A 122 -6.09 5.46 -0.71
N LEU A 123 -5.94 4.22 -0.20
CA LEU A 123 -6.48 3.01 -0.81
C LEU A 123 -7.49 2.37 0.13
N ILE A 124 -8.52 1.74 -0.43
CA ILE A 124 -9.47 0.94 0.34
C ILE A 124 -8.88 -0.47 0.50
N GLU A 125 -8.77 -0.93 1.74
CA GLU A 125 -8.29 -2.29 2.04
C GLU A 125 -9.43 -3.28 1.90
N ILE A 126 -9.22 -4.32 1.06
CA ILE A 126 -10.18 -5.38 0.78
C ILE A 126 -9.66 -6.72 1.31
N ASN A 127 -10.44 -7.35 2.17
CA ASN A 127 -10.17 -8.70 2.67
C ASN A 127 -10.69 -9.76 1.69
N VAL A 128 -9.94 -9.99 0.63
CA VAL A 128 -10.32 -10.95 -0.43
C VAL A 128 -10.36 -12.40 0.03
N GLY A 129 -9.63 -12.73 1.10
CA GLY A 129 -9.53 -14.08 1.67
C GLY A 129 -10.67 -14.45 2.62
N GLY A 130 -11.41 -13.47 3.14
CA GLY A 130 -12.48 -13.70 4.08
C GLY A 130 -12.03 -14.17 5.47
N GLU A 131 -10.75 -13.97 5.83
CA GLU A 131 -10.22 -14.31 7.16
C GLU A 131 -10.64 -13.25 8.19
N GLU A 132 -11.48 -13.64 9.17
CA GLU A 132 -12.02 -12.72 10.20
C GLU A 132 -10.91 -12.00 11.01
N ALA A 133 -9.75 -12.62 11.16
CA ALA A 133 -8.62 -12.05 11.91
C ALA A 133 -7.85 -10.98 11.13
N LYS A 134 -8.12 -10.77 9.83
CA LYS A 134 -7.45 -9.77 9.00
C LYS A 134 -8.28 -8.50 8.86
N SER A 135 -7.58 -7.36 8.75
CA SER A 135 -8.17 -6.07 8.41
C SER A 135 -8.70 -6.05 6.98
N GLY A 136 -9.44 -4.99 6.67
CA GLY A 136 -10.03 -4.77 5.35
C GLY A 136 -11.50 -5.15 5.27
N LEU A 137 -12.18 -4.52 4.32
CA LEU A 137 -13.61 -4.75 4.07
C LEU A 137 -13.84 -6.04 3.28
N PRO A 138 -14.85 -6.85 3.60
CA PRO A 138 -15.29 -7.92 2.72
C PRO A 138 -15.59 -7.39 1.31
N PRO A 139 -15.33 -8.16 0.23
CA PRO A 139 -15.52 -7.69 -1.15
C PRO A 139 -16.96 -7.29 -1.52
N ASP A 140 -17.94 -7.77 -0.77
CA ASP A 140 -19.37 -7.51 -0.89
C ASP A 140 -19.89 -6.51 0.15
N SER A 141 -19.01 -5.90 0.92
CA SER A 141 -19.38 -4.92 1.95
C SER A 141 -20.03 -3.68 1.33
N PRO A 142 -21.23 -3.26 1.80
CA PRO A 142 -21.85 -2.01 1.37
C PRO A 142 -21.04 -0.77 1.76
N GLU A 143 -20.15 -0.89 2.73
CA GLU A 143 -19.26 0.19 3.18
C GLU A 143 -18.32 0.66 2.06
N ILE A 144 -17.90 -0.24 1.15
CA ILE A 144 -17.05 0.12 0.00
C ILE A 144 -17.76 1.14 -0.88
N GLU A 145 -19.01 0.86 -1.20
CA GLU A 145 -19.81 1.77 -2.01
C GLU A 145 -20.09 3.09 -1.26
N ALA A 146 -20.38 3.00 0.03
CA ALA A 146 -20.58 4.18 0.87
C ALA A 146 -19.33 5.09 0.90
N ILE A 147 -18.13 4.53 0.98
CA ILE A 147 -16.86 5.27 0.90
C ILE A 147 -16.73 5.96 -0.46
N LEU A 148 -16.95 5.23 -1.55
CA LEU A 148 -16.79 5.76 -2.91
C LEU A 148 -17.81 6.87 -3.23
N MET A 149 -19.06 6.73 -2.77
CA MET A 149 -20.11 7.74 -2.97
C MET A 149 -19.87 9.02 -2.14
N GLN A 150 -19.22 8.91 -0.98
CA GLN A 150 -18.88 10.05 -0.13
C GLN A 150 -17.58 10.75 -0.55
N ALA A 151 -16.79 10.18 -1.44
CA ALA A 151 -15.47 10.70 -1.83
C ALA A 151 -15.49 12.17 -2.28
N ALA A 152 -16.52 12.58 -3.01
CA ALA A 152 -16.67 13.98 -3.46
C ALA A 152 -16.81 14.99 -2.31
N GLN A 153 -17.16 14.55 -1.10
CA GLN A 153 -17.28 15.39 0.08
C GLN A 153 -15.94 15.58 0.81
N TRP A 154 -14.96 14.72 0.53
CA TRP A 154 -13.65 14.72 1.14
C TRP A 154 -12.62 15.46 0.28
N THR A 155 -12.60 16.79 0.42
CA THR A 155 -11.77 17.67 -0.42
C THR A 155 -10.26 17.50 -0.23
N ASN A 156 -9.85 16.88 0.86
CA ASN A 156 -8.45 16.66 1.23
C ASN A 156 -8.04 15.18 1.23
N LEU A 157 -8.93 14.30 0.72
CA LEU A 157 -8.67 12.86 0.61
C LEU A 157 -8.85 12.42 -0.84
N LEU A 158 -7.85 11.73 -1.38
CA LEU A 158 -7.86 11.26 -2.78
C LEU A 158 -7.85 9.73 -2.80
N ILE A 159 -9.00 9.13 -3.13
CA ILE A 159 -9.09 7.67 -3.27
C ILE A 159 -8.42 7.27 -4.56
N ARG A 160 -7.31 6.52 -4.48
CA ARG A 160 -6.46 6.13 -5.61
C ARG A 160 -6.66 4.69 -6.07
N GLY A 161 -7.27 3.84 -5.26
CA GLY A 161 -7.42 2.44 -5.62
C GLY A 161 -7.73 1.51 -4.48
N LEU A 162 -7.36 0.25 -4.66
CA LEU A 162 -7.59 -0.84 -3.71
C LEU A 162 -6.28 -1.47 -3.25
N MET A 163 -6.29 -2.00 -2.03
CA MET A 163 -5.19 -2.76 -1.45
C MET A 163 -5.72 -4.09 -0.91
N THR A 164 -4.91 -5.14 -0.96
CA THR A 164 -5.19 -6.40 -0.27
C THR A 164 -3.95 -7.11 0.22
N VAL A 165 -4.12 -7.89 1.30
CA VAL A 165 -3.16 -8.87 1.80
C VAL A 165 -3.84 -10.24 1.78
N PRO A 166 -3.60 -11.09 0.75
CA PRO A 166 -4.24 -12.39 0.64
C PRO A 166 -3.79 -13.34 1.77
N PRO A 167 -4.46 -14.48 1.96
CA PRO A 167 -3.96 -15.57 2.77
C PRO A 167 -2.55 -16.00 2.32
N TYR A 168 -1.72 -16.39 3.29
CA TYR A 168 -0.43 -16.98 2.94
C TYR A 168 -0.66 -18.41 2.38
N ILE A 169 -0.15 -18.66 1.20
CA ILE A 169 -0.18 -19.97 0.52
C ILE A 169 1.25 -20.28 0.11
N GLU A 170 1.71 -21.48 0.43
CA GLU A 170 3.12 -21.90 0.19
C GLU A 170 3.48 -21.82 -1.30
N ASP A 171 2.59 -22.29 -2.19
CA ASP A 171 2.73 -22.06 -3.62
C ASP A 171 2.18 -20.70 -4.01
N ALA A 172 3.04 -19.81 -4.50
CA ALA A 172 2.67 -18.46 -4.92
C ALA A 172 1.53 -18.44 -5.96
N GLU A 173 1.44 -19.44 -6.84
CA GLU A 173 0.34 -19.57 -7.80
C GLU A 173 -1.03 -19.71 -7.12
N GLY A 174 -1.09 -20.29 -5.94
CA GLY A 174 -2.30 -20.39 -5.14
C GLY A 174 -2.89 -19.02 -4.73
N THR A 175 -2.09 -17.94 -4.76
CA THR A 175 -2.59 -16.58 -4.46
C THR A 175 -3.28 -15.91 -5.65
N ARG A 176 -3.07 -16.41 -6.88
CA ARG A 176 -3.61 -15.85 -8.13
C ARG A 176 -5.12 -15.57 -8.11
N PRO A 177 -6.00 -16.47 -7.60
CA PRO A 177 -7.43 -16.22 -7.54
C PRO A 177 -7.81 -14.98 -6.72
N TYR A 178 -7.06 -14.70 -5.65
CA TYR A 178 -7.29 -13.53 -4.77
C TYR A 178 -6.91 -12.24 -5.47
N PHE A 179 -5.77 -12.20 -6.17
CA PHE A 179 -5.35 -11.03 -6.94
C PHE A 179 -6.31 -10.76 -8.10
N ARG A 180 -6.73 -11.80 -8.80
CA ARG A 180 -7.74 -11.70 -9.87
C ARG A 180 -9.06 -11.14 -9.33
N LYS A 181 -9.53 -11.63 -8.19
CA LYS A 181 -10.76 -11.13 -7.53
C LYS A 181 -10.68 -9.64 -7.22
N LEU A 182 -9.52 -9.16 -6.72
CA LEU A 182 -9.33 -7.72 -6.45
C LEU A 182 -9.32 -6.91 -7.75
N ARG A 183 -8.62 -7.37 -8.79
CA ARG A 183 -8.60 -6.70 -10.11
C ARG A 183 -10.00 -6.60 -10.71
N GLU A 184 -10.73 -7.72 -10.78
CA GLU A 184 -12.09 -7.73 -11.32
C GLU A 184 -13.04 -6.84 -10.52
N MET A 185 -12.86 -6.77 -9.21
CA MET A 185 -13.59 -5.84 -8.36
C MET A 185 -13.28 -4.39 -8.73
N ARG A 186 -11.98 -4.01 -8.82
CA ARG A 186 -11.55 -2.69 -9.24
C ARG A 186 -12.14 -2.31 -10.60
N ASP A 187 -12.10 -3.23 -11.57
CA ASP A 187 -12.58 -2.98 -12.92
C ASP A 187 -14.10 -2.73 -12.93
N ARG A 188 -14.87 -3.49 -12.16
CA ARG A 188 -16.33 -3.24 -12.00
C ARG A 188 -16.63 -1.90 -11.32
N LEU A 189 -15.84 -1.50 -10.33
CA LEU A 189 -16.02 -0.22 -9.63
C LEU A 189 -15.61 0.95 -10.53
N ALA A 190 -14.51 0.84 -11.27
CA ALA A 190 -14.03 1.87 -12.19
C ALA A 190 -15.03 2.17 -13.31
N ALA A 191 -15.77 1.17 -13.78
CA ALA A 191 -16.81 1.33 -14.79
C ALA A 191 -18.02 2.18 -14.33
N ARG A 192 -18.14 2.47 -13.02
CA ARG A 192 -19.25 3.25 -12.44
C ARG A 192 -18.98 4.76 -12.32
N GLU A 193 -17.77 5.21 -12.63
CA GLU A 193 -17.37 6.64 -12.67
C GLU A 193 -17.76 7.44 -11.40
N PHE A 194 -17.22 7.08 -10.24
CA PHE A 194 -17.42 7.85 -9.02
C PHE A 194 -16.68 9.18 -9.06
N GLN A 195 -17.32 10.26 -8.56
CA GLN A 195 -16.68 11.57 -8.49
C GLN A 195 -15.53 11.60 -7.47
N ALA A 196 -14.43 12.26 -7.81
CA ALA A 196 -13.23 12.40 -6.97
C ALA A 196 -12.56 11.06 -6.59
N VAL A 197 -12.79 10.01 -7.38
CA VAL A 197 -12.18 8.69 -7.21
C VAL A 197 -11.37 8.35 -8.45
N SER A 198 -10.14 7.90 -8.25
CA SER A 198 -9.35 7.18 -9.23
C SER A 198 -9.16 5.75 -8.71
N LEU A 199 -9.23 4.76 -9.56
CA LEU A 199 -9.01 3.36 -9.19
C LEU A 199 -7.80 2.79 -9.95
N ASP A 200 -6.78 3.62 -10.16
CA ASP A 200 -5.59 3.29 -10.95
C ASP A 200 -4.62 2.39 -10.17
N VAL A 201 -4.67 2.44 -8.83
CA VAL A 201 -3.75 1.70 -7.99
C VAL A 201 -4.36 0.36 -7.53
N LEU A 202 -3.64 -0.72 -7.83
CA LEU A 202 -3.82 -2.04 -7.21
C LEU A 202 -2.57 -2.37 -6.39
N SER A 203 -2.64 -2.15 -5.07
CA SER A 203 -1.56 -2.49 -4.14
C SER A 203 -1.74 -3.92 -3.67
N MET A 204 -1.02 -4.86 -4.28
CA MET A 204 -1.08 -6.29 -3.98
C MET A 204 0.21 -6.98 -4.40
N GLY A 205 0.55 -8.09 -3.73
CA GLY A 205 1.79 -8.83 -3.92
C GLY A 205 2.89 -8.43 -2.93
N MET A 206 3.52 -9.43 -2.34
CA MET A 206 4.59 -9.32 -1.35
C MET A 206 5.81 -10.14 -1.78
N SER A 207 6.83 -10.25 -0.93
CA SER A 207 8.12 -10.91 -1.25
C SER A 207 7.99 -12.31 -1.86
N HIS A 208 6.91 -13.02 -1.54
CA HIS A 208 6.69 -14.40 -1.96
C HIS A 208 5.92 -14.52 -3.29
N ASP A 209 4.96 -13.61 -3.54
CA ASP A 209 3.93 -13.76 -4.58
C ASP A 209 3.80 -12.56 -5.53
N PHE A 210 4.73 -11.59 -5.46
CA PHE A 210 4.61 -10.35 -6.23
C PHE A 210 4.64 -10.55 -7.74
N GLU A 211 5.33 -11.57 -8.26
CA GLU A 211 5.34 -11.84 -9.69
C GLU A 211 3.95 -12.26 -10.19
N VAL A 212 3.27 -13.13 -9.43
CA VAL A 212 1.88 -13.54 -9.70
C VAL A 212 0.95 -12.33 -9.60
N ALA A 213 1.15 -11.46 -8.60
CA ALA A 213 0.37 -10.23 -8.46
C ALA A 213 0.55 -9.29 -9.66
N ILE A 214 1.79 -9.16 -10.18
CA ILE A 214 2.08 -8.36 -11.38
C ILE A 214 1.34 -8.91 -12.60
N GLU A 215 1.33 -10.22 -12.79
CA GLU A 215 0.60 -10.87 -13.87
C GLU A 215 -0.92 -10.66 -13.77
N GLU A 216 -1.45 -10.59 -12.56
CA GLU A 216 -2.86 -10.27 -12.29
C GLU A 216 -3.15 -8.77 -12.21
N GLY A 217 -2.20 -7.89 -12.57
CA GLY A 217 -2.46 -6.47 -12.75
C GLY A 217 -2.03 -5.56 -11.59
N SER A 218 -1.26 -6.04 -10.61
CA SER A 218 -0.70 -5.18 -9.56
C SER A 218 0.04 -3.97 -10.14
N THR A 219 -0.20 -2.79 -9.59
CA THR A 219 0.52 -1.56 -9.92
C THR A 219 1.46 -1.12 -8.80
N CYS A 220 1.36 -1.75 -7.61
CA CYS A 220 2.25 -1.52 -6.49
C CYS A 220 2.50 -2.84 -5.74
N VAL A 221 3.76 -3.28 -5.71
CA VAL A 221 4.18 -4.45 -4.93
C VAL A 221 4.90 -4.03 -3.66
N ARG A 222 4.65 -4.73 -2.54
CA ARG A 222 5.13 -4.39 -1.20
C ARG A 222 6.15 -5.40 -0.71
N ILE A 223 7.42 -5.07 -0.80
CA ILE A 223 8.53 -5.99 -0.54
C ILE A 223 9.26 -5.60 0.75
N GLY A 224 9.31 -6.49 1.70
CA GLY A 224 10.03 -6.29 2.98
C GLY A 224 11.24 -7.22 3.10
N THR A 225 11.00 -8.46 3.48
CA THR A 225 12.05 -9.46 3.79
C THR A 225 13.07 -9.65 2.67
N ALA A 226 12.64 -9.61 1.41
CA ALA A 226 13.54 -9.76 0.27
C ALA A 226 14.46 -8.54 0.05
N ILE A 227 14.18 -7.37 0.67
CA ILE A 227 15.04 -6.17 0.61
C ILE A 227 15.88 -6.05 1.88
N PHE A 228 15.25 -6.15 3.06
CA PHE A 228 15.88 -5.82 4.34
C PHE A 228 16.39 -7.06 5.12
N GLY A 229 16.09 -8.26 4.64
CA GLY A 229 16.43 -9.50 5.34
C GLY A 229 15.35 -9.97 6.33
N GLU A 230 15.68 -11.03 7.08
CA GLU A 230 14.80 -11.56 8.12
C GLU A 230 14.66 -10.59 9.29
N ARG A 231 13.49 -10.62 9.92
CA ARG A 231 13.20 -9.76 11.07
C ARG A 231 13.92 -10.29 12.30
N HIS A 232 14.73 -9.46 12.91
CA HIS A 232 15.22 -9.70 14.25
C HIS A 232 14.18 -9.14 15.23
N TYR A 233 13.39 -10.02 15.86
CA TYR A 233 12.59 -9.63 17.02
C TYR A 233 13.53 -9.62 18.25
N PRO A 234 13.58 -8.53 19.02
CA PRO A 234 14.29 -8.51 20.29
C PRO A 234 13.64 -9.44 21.31
#